data_3426d384133900f2b2284f6df744daf4
#
_entry.id   3426d384133900f2b2284f6df744daf4
#
_cell.length_a   1.000
_cell.length_b   1.000
_cell.length_c   1.000
_cell.angle_alpha   90.00
_cell.angle_beta   90.00
_cell.angle_gamma   90.00
#
_symmetry.space_group_name_H-M   'P 1'
#
loop_
_entity.id
_entity.type
_entity.pdbx_description
1 polymer ?
#
loop_
_entity_poly.entity_id
_entity_poly.type
_entity_poly.pdbx_seq_one_letter_code
_entity_poly.pdbx_strand_id
1 'polypeptide(L)'
;SDVYKRQILNWNLAKFAETLIPLVDEDEEISIKKLSEVLQHAMPLYQEYFYKEFAEKLGLQTIDNKNIKLIKSYIKILHSESIDFTLSFRDLAKIVDKSIAPEDSVFSKSRDFSTWYKSWKKEINVSNISKKLNLKNPCYIPRNHLIEDALTNAINGDMKDINLVTELLKEPFTEKQGFEKYSLAPSSNEPYITYCGT
;
A
#
# COMPACT_ATOMS: atom_id res chain seq x y z
N SER A 1 -12.38 4.55 3.23
CA SER A 1 -12.39 3.36 2.35
C SER A 1 -11.87 2.08 3.02
N ASP A 2 -10.88 2.15 3.93
CA ASP A 2 -10.31 0.94 4.56
C ASP A 2 -11.25 0.22 5.54
N VAL A 3 -12.13 0.94 6.22
CA VAL A 3 -13.14 0.34 7.11
C VAL A 3 -14.13 -0.46 6.27
N TYR A 4 -14.59 0.12 5.17
CA TYR A 4 -15.52 -0.54 4.24
C TYR A 4 -14.90 -1.80 3.61
N LYS A 5 -13.65 -1.71 3.12
CA LYS A 5 -12.96 -2.86 2.52
C LYS A 5 -12.81 -4.02 3.51
N ARG A 6 -12.49 -3.73 4.77
CA ARG A 6 -12.39 -4.76 5.83
C ARG A 6 -13.76 -5.38 6.15
N GLN A 7 -14.82 -4.59 6.19
CA GLN A 7 -16.18 -5.11 6.41
C GLN A 7 -16.61 -6.03 5.28
N ILE A 8 -16.36 -5.63 4.01
CA ILE A 8 -16.66 -6.45 2.83
C ILE A 8 -15.83 -7.74 2.82
N LEU A 9 -14.53 -7.69 3.18
CA LEU A 9 -13.71 -8.89 3.29
C LEU A 9 -14.31 -9.89 4.30
N ASN A 10 -14.66 -9.41 5.49
CA ASN A 10 -15.24 -10.27 6.52
C ASN A 10 -16.59 -10.87 6.09
N TRP A 11 -17.42 -10.06 5.43
CA TRP A 11 -18.70 -10.52 4.88
C TRP A 11 -18.49 -11.58 3.78
N ASN A 12 -17.55 -11.36 2.84
CA ASN A 12 -17.26 -12.31 1.79
C ASN A 12 -16.73 -13.63 2.34
N LEU A 13 -15.85 -13.59 3.36
CA LEU A 13 -15.35 -14.79 4.03
C LEU A 13 -16.48 -15.55 4.72
N ALA A 14 -17.43 -14.85 5.37
CA ALA A 14 -18.59 -15.48 5.97
C ALA A 14 -19.49 -16.15 4.91
N LYS A 15 -19.76 -15.46 3.79
CA LYS A 15 -20.54 -16.03 2.68
C LYS A 15 -19.84 -17.23 2.03
N PHE A 16 -18.53 -17.19 1.90
CA PHE A 16 -17.77 -18.34 1.42
C PHE A 16 -17.86 -19.51 2.39
N ALA A 17 -17.71 -19.27 3.70
CA ALA A 17 -17.85 -20.31 4.73
C ALA A 17 -19.23 -20.98 4.70
N GLU A 18 -20.32 -20.21 4.50
CA GLU A 18 -21.66 -20.75 4.34
C GLU A 18 -21.75 -21.80 3.22
N THR A 19 -21.04 -21.60 2.12
CA THR A 19 -21.01 -22.57 1.00
C THR A 19 -20.25 -23.86 1.31
N LEU A 20 -19.40 -23.83 2.34
CA LEU A 20 -18.60 -24.99 2.75
C LEU A 20 -19.28 -25.85 3.81
N ILE A 21 -20.40 -25.41 4.40
CA ILE A 21 -21.11 -26.14 5.48
C ILE A 21 -21.30 -27.62 5.12
N PRO A 22 -21.86 -27.98 3.94
CA PRO A 22 -22.13 -29.40 3.62
C PRO A 22 -20.86 -30.22 3.35
N LEU A 23 -19.67 -29.61 3.32
CA LEU A 23 -18.40 -30.27 3.02
C LEU A 23 -17.55 -30.51 4.26
N VAL A 24 -17.90 -29.88 5.41
CA VAL A 24 -17.07 -29.90 6.61
C VAL A 24 -17.42 -31.05 7.55
N ASP A 25 -18.70 -31.33 7.73
CA ASP A 25 -19.19 -32.42 8.57
C ASP A 25 -20.58 -32.86 8.09
N GLU A 26 -21.00 -34.11 8.41
CA GLU A 26 -22.36 -34.58 8.13
C GLU A 26 -23.40 -33.87 9.03
N ASP A 27 -22.95 -33.40 10.22
CA ASP A 27 -23.75 -32.60 11.14
C ASP A 27 -23.53 -31.09 10.84
N GLU A 28 -24.63 -30.43 10.44
CA GLU A 28 -24.61 -29.01 10.09
C GLU A 28 -24.21 -28.12 11.27
N GLU A 29 -24.64 -28.42 12.50
CA GLU A 29 -24.29 -27.63 13.69
C GLU A 29 -22.79 -27.71 13.98
N ILE A 30 -22.19 -28.90 13.80
CA ILE A 30 -20.76 -29.12 13.93
C ILE A 30 -20.00 -28.31 12.84
N SER A 31 -20.50 -28.35 11.60
CA SER A 31 -19.92 -27.58 10.49
C SER A 31 -19.92 -26.09 10.78
N ILE A 32 -21.07 -25.54 11.18
CA ILE A 32 -21.23 -24.11 11.52
C ILE A 32 -20.27 -23.72 12.66
N LYS A 33 -20.15 -24.53 13.69
CA LYS A 33 -19.25 -24.28 14.80
C LYS A 33 -17.79 -24.20 14.34
N LYS A 34 -17.32 -25.22 13.60
CA LYS A 34 -15.95 -25.29 13.07
C LYS A 34 -15.62 -24.08 12.19
N LEU A 35 -16.52 -23.73 11.28
CA LEU A 35 -16.34 -22.59 10.36
C LEU A 35 -16.35 -21.23 11.10
N SER A 36 -17.22 -21.10 12.12
CA SER A 36 -17.29 -19.89 12.95
C SER A 36 -15.98 -19.69 13.75
N GLU A 37 -15.41 -20.76 14.29
CA GLU A 37 -14.11 -20.71 14.98
C GLU A 37 -12.98 -20.22 14.02
N VAL A 38 -12.96 -20.70 12.77
CA VAL A 38 -12.00 -20.24 11.76
C VAL A 38 -12.19 -18.78 11.42
N LEU A 39 -13.44 -18.34 11.21
CA LEU A 39 -13.77 -16.95 10.88
C LEU A 39 -13.36 -15.97 12.00
N GLN A 40 -13.48 -16.36 13.27
CA GLN A 40 -13.05 -15.54 14.39
C GLN A 40 -11.56 -15.20 14.35
N HIS A 41 -10.73 -16.05 13.74
CA HIS A 41 -9.28 -15.82 13.59
C HIS A 41 -8.93 -14.95 12.38
N ALA A 42 -9.85 -14.77 11.42
CA ALA A 42 -9.54 -14.07 10.17
C ALA A 42 -9.14 -12.60 10.39
N MET A 43 -9.87 -11.86 11.24
CA MET A 43 -9.56 -10.45 11.49
C MET A 43 -8.30 -10.23 12.35
N PRO A 44 -8.05 -10.98 13.43
CA PRO A 44 -6.76 -10.94 14.12
C PRO A 44 -5.57 -11.22 13.17
N LEU A 45 -5.68 -12.25 12.32
CA LEU A 45 -4.66 -12.61 11.36
C LEU A 45 -4.43 -11.48 10.32
N TYR A 46 -5.52 -10.89 9.82
CA TYR A 46 -5.42 -9.71 8.95
C TYR A 46 -4.66 -8.56 9.61
N GLN A 47 -4.94 -8.26 10.88
CA GLN A 47 -4.24 -7.20 11.61
C GLN A 47 -2.76 -7.50 11.79
N GLU A 48 -2.41 -8.74 12.11
CA GLU A 48 -1.02 -9.18 12.23
C GLU A 48 -0.26 -8.93 10.92
N TYR A 49 -0.78 -9.44 9.79
CA TYR A 49 -0.16 -9.23 8.48
C TYR A 49 -0.14 -7.76 8.06
N PHE A 50 -1.18 -7.00 8.35
CA PHE A 50 -1.22 -5.57 8.07
C PHE A 50 -0.07 -4.82 8.75
N TYR A 51 0.13 -5.03 10.04
CA TYR A 51 1.22 -4.35 10.75
C TYR A 51 2.60 -4.89 10.35
N LYS A 52 2.71 -6.18 10.04
CA LYS A 52 3.94 -6.78 9.51
C LYS A 52 4.35 -6.12 8.20
N GLU A 53 3.44 -6.04 7.23
CA GLU A 53 3.70 -5.42 5.94
C GLU A 53 4.08 -3.93 6.07
N PHE A 54 3.38 -3.18 6.95
CA PHE A 54 3.73 -1.79 7.20
C PHE A 54 5.07 -1.63 7.93
N ALA A 55 5.39 -2.51 8.86
CA ALA A 55 6.69 -2.51 9.53
C ALA A 55 7.82 -2.71 8.50
N GLU A 56 7.68 -3.69 7.60
CA GLU A 56 8.65 -3.93 6.53
C GLU A 56 8.75 -2.73 5.57
N LYS A 57 7.62 -2.11 5.18
CA LYS A 57 7.59 -0.90 4.35
C LYS A 57 8.30 0.29 4.99
N LEU A 58 8.28 0.38 6.30
CA LEU A 58 8.93 1.43 7.09
C LEU A 58 10.31 1.02 7.62
N GLY A 59 10.80 -0.19 7.32
CA GLY A 59 12.09 -0.69 7.77
C GLY A 59 12.18 -0.94 9.28
N LEU A 60 11.03 -1.08 9.96
CA LEU A 60 10.94 -1.41 11.38
C LEU A 60 11.24 -2.91 11.58
N GLN A 61 11.95 -3.26 12.65
CA GLN A 61 12.39 -4.63 12.89
C GLN A 61 11.42 -5.44 13.77
N THR A 62 10.58 -4.77 14.56
CA THR A 62 9.67 -5.39 15.51
C THR A 62 8.26 -4.85 15.33
N ILE A 63 7.28 -5.65 15.75
CA ILE A 63 5.86 -5.26 15.79
C ILE A 63 5.43 -5.19 17.25
N ASP A 64 5.93 -4.16 17.93
CA ASP A 64 5.54 -3.83 19.29
C ASP A 64 4.55 -2.65 19.32
N ASN A 65 4.02 -2.36 20.50
CA ASN A 65 3.05 -1.26 20.68
C ASN A 65 3.58 0.10 20.24
N LYS A 66 4.88 0.35 20.33
CA LYS A 66 5.53 1.59 19.93
C LYS A 66 5.56 1.71 18.41
N ASN A 67 5.98 0.66 17.73
CA ASN A 67 6.03 0.60 16.27
C ASN A 67 4.64 0.60 15.64
N ILE A 68 3.66 -0.06 16.26
CA ILE A 68 2.25 0.03 15.85
C ILE A 68 1.75 1.49 15.93
N LYS A 69 2.11 2.24 16.98
CA LYS A 69 1.76 3.66 17.08
C LYS A 69 2.43 4.50 15.99
N LEU A 70 3.70 4.22 15.65
CA LEU A 70 4.40 4.88 14.55
C LEU A 70 3.71 4.62 13.20
N ILE A 71 3.35 3.37 12.91
CA ILE A 71 2.62 2.99 11.70
C ILE A 71 1.28 3.72 11.61
N LYS A 72 0.49 3.71 12.70
CA LYS A 72 -0.81 4.42 12.76
C LYS A 72 -0.66 5.92 12.53
N SER A 73 0.36 6.54 13.14
CA SER A 73 0.64 7.96 12.97
C SER A 73 1.07 8.29 11.54
N TYR A 74 1.89 7.44 10.92
CA TYR A 74 2.27 7.60 9.52
C TYR A 74 1.05 7.57 8.58
N ILE A 75 0.23 6.55 8.72
CA ILE A 75 -1.01 6.42 7.92
C ILE A 75 -1.93 7.63 8.13
N LYS A 76 -2.03 8.13 9.38
CA LYS A 76 -2.81 9.32 9.70
C LYS A 76 -2.28 10.55 8.98
N ILE A 77 -0.95 10.77 8.97
CA ILE A 77 -0.31 11.88 8.24
C ILE A 77 -0.65 11.78 6.75
N LEU A 78 -0.41 10.63 6.12
CA LEU A 78 -0.71 10.45 4.70
C LEU A 78 -2.17 10.77 4.36
N HIS A 79 -3.10 10.33 5.20
CA HIS A 79 -4.52 10.56 4.98
C HIS A 79 -4.94 12.02 5.22
N SER A 80 -4.55 12.59 6.39
CA SER A 80 -4.99 13.93 6.78
C SER A 80 -4.40 15.06 5.93
N GLU A 81 -3.22 14.82 5.33
CA GLU A 81 -2.50 15.79 4.52
C GLU A 81 -2.53 15.45 3.01
N SER A 82 -3.33 14.43 2.63
CA SER A 82 -3.50 13.98 1.24
C SER A 82 -2.19 13.67 0.51
N ILE A 83 -1.24 13.05 1.23
CA ILE A 83 0.07 12.68 0.70
C ILE A 83 -0.05 11.39 -0.12
N ASP A 84 0.57 11.35 -1.31
CA ASP A 84 0.60 10.15 -2.15
C ASP A 84 1.26 8.98 -1.40
N PHE A 85 0.51 7.87 -1.30
CA PHE A 85 0.91 6.70 -0.54
C PHE A 85 2.21 6.07 -1.07
N THR A 86 2.33 5.90 -2.37
CA THR A 86 3.49 5.23 -2.99
C THR A 86 4.73 6.10 -2.93
N LEU A 87 4.62 7.37 -3.29
CA LEU A 87 5.73 8.32 -3.25
C LEU A 87 6.24 8.54 -1.83
N SER A 88 5.36 8.50 -0.82
CA SER A 88 5.77 8.74 0.57
C SER A 88 6.86 7.79 1.05
N PHE A 89 6.79 6.51 0.69
CA PHE A 89 7.83 5.53 1.06
C PHE A 89 9.11 5.71 0.24
N ARG A 90 9.00 6.11 -1.02
CA ARG A 90 10.16 6.37 -1.88
C ARG A 90 10.92 7.61 -1.41
N ASP A 91 10.19 8.69 -1.11
CA ASP A 91 10.79 9.91 -0.59
C ASP A 91 11.36 9.70 0.81
N LEU A 92 10.72 8.90 1.67
CA LEU A 92 11.27 8.52 2.97
C LEU A 92 12.65 7.83 2.83
N ALA A 93 12.82 6.96 1.82
CA ALA A 93 14.10 6.34 1.52
C ALA A 93 15.16 7.36 1.06
N LYS A 94 14.77 8.34 0.24
CA LYS A 94 15.65 9.41 -0.24
C LYS A 94 16.00 10.42 0.86
N ILE A 95 15.07 10.72 1.77
CA ILE A 95 15.32 11.62 2.92
C ILE A 95 16.30 10.98 3.91
N VAL A 96 16.17 9.69 4.19
CA VAL A 96 17.02 9.03 5.18
C VAL A 96 18.46 8.87 4.72
N ASP A 97 18.72 8.70 3.43
CA ASP A 97 20.06 8.70 2.84
C ASP A 97 20.57 10.08 2.42
N LYS A 98 19.73 11.13 2.64
CA LYS A 98 20.03 12.53 2.33
C LYS A 98 20.16 12.83 0.82
N SER A 99 19.58 12.02 -0.05
CA SER A 99 19.52 12.29 -1.49
C SER A 99 18.58 13.45 -1.82
N ILE A 100 17.56 13.68 -0.98
CA ILE A 100 16.70 14.86 -1.02
C ILE A 100 16.49 15.44 0.37
N ALA A 101 16.18 16.73 0.46
CA ALA A 101 15.72 17.34 1.70
C ALA A 101 14.20 17.06 1.90
N PRO A 102 13.71 17.07 3.16
CA PRO A 102 12.26 16.93 3.41
C PRO A 102 11.42 17.98 2.69
N GLU A 103 11.97 19.18 2.49
CA GLU A 103 11.34 20.31 1.80
C GLU A 103 11.14 20.03 0.29
N ASP A 104 11.92 19.14 -0.29
CA ASP A 104 11.87 18.74 -1.72
C ASP A 104 11.07 17.45 -1.94
N SER A 105 10.41 16.95 -0.90
CA SER A 105 9.66 15.71 -0.91
C SER A 105 8.15 15.92 -0.87
N VAL A 106 7.39 14.83 -0.99
CA VAL A 106 5.92 14.84 -0.77
C VAL A 106 5.53 15.32 0.64
N PHE A 107 6.47 15.40 1.58
CA PHE A 107 6.29 15.87 2.95
C PHE A 107 6.57 17.37 3.12
N SER A 108 6.91 18.10 2.07
CA SER A 108 7.33 19.53 2.13
C SER A 108 6.34 20.43 2.86
N LYS A 109 5.05 20.15 2.79
CA LYS A 109 3.98 20.90 3.47
C LYS A 109 3.45 20.23 4.74
N SER A 110 4.03 19.09 5.13
CA SER A 110 3.54 18.31 6.27
C SER A 110 3.95 18.95 7.60
N ARG A 111 2.96 19.15 8.46
CA ARG A 111 3.17 19.70 9.81
C ARG A 111 3.70 18.67 10.80
N ASP A 112 3.24 17.42 10.65
CA ASP A 112 3.48 16.35 11.61
C ASP A 112 4.67 15.45 11.21
N PHE A 113 5.11 15.50 9.96
CA PHE A 113 6.17 14.63 9.44
C PHE A 113 7.49 14.77 10.21
N SER A 114 7.94 15.98 10.49
CA SER A 114 9.23 16.20 11.19
C SER A 114 9.26 15.52 12.56
N THR A 115 8.17 15.61 13.32
CA THR A 115 8.06 14.98 14.64
C THR A 115 7.99 13.46 14.52
N TRP A 116 7.21 12.96 13.58
CA TRP A 116 7.11 11.55 13.28
C TRP A 116 8.45 10.98 12.81
N TYR A 117 9.13 11.64 11.88
CA TYR A 117 10.43 11.23 11.33
C TYR A 117 11.51 11.10 12.41
N LYS A 118 11.59 12.05 13.35
CA LYS A 118 12.52 11.97 14.49
C LYS A 118 12.25 10.74 15.37
N SER A 119 10.98 10.38 15.56
CA SER A 119 10.59 9.22 16.34
C SER A 119 10.89 7.92 15.60
N TRP A 120 10.54 7.86 14.32
CA TRP A 120 10.80 6.72 13.44
C TRP A 120 12.31 6.43 13.28
N LYS A 121 13.13 7.49 13.14
CA LYS A 121 14.58 7.34 12.98
C LYS A 121 15.28 6.68 14.19
N LYS A 122 14.66 6.71 15.37
CA LYS A 122 15.18 6.03 16.56
C LYS A 122 14.91 4.53 16.56
N GLU A 123 13.93 4.07 15.77
CA GLU A 123 13.47 2.67 15.74
C GLU A 123 14.08 1.87 14.59
N ILE A 124 14.71 2.53 13.64
CA ILE A 124 15.34 1.88 12.50
C ILE A 124 16.84 1.67 12.71
N ASN A 125 17.37 0.60 12.13
CA ASN A 125 18.81 0.49 11.92
C ASN A 125 19.18 1.26 10.65
N VAL A 126 19.90 2.37 10.81
CA VAL A 126 20.24 3.30 9.71
C VAL A 126 21.12 2.66 8.63
N SER A 127 21.87 1.61 8.96
CA SER A 127 22.73 0.93 8.00
C SER A 127 21.90 0.30 6.87
N ASN A 128 22.12 0.78 5.64
CA ASN A 128 21.44 0.30 4.41
C ASN A 128 19.90 0.43 4.43
N ILE A 129 19.33 1.29 5.27
CA ILE A 129 17.87 1.41 5.40
C ILE A 129 17.22 1.89 4.10
N SER A 130 17.78 2.86 3.40
CA SER A 130 17.27 3.35 2.11
C SER A 130 17.15 2.22 1.09
N LYS A 131 18.18 1.38 0.98
CA LYS A 131 18.15 0.21 0.11
C LYS A 131 17.03 -0.77 0.49
N LYS A 132 16.84 -1.04 1.79
CA LYS A 132 15.74 -1.92 2.28
C LYS A 132 14.38 -1.34 1.95
N LEU A 133 14.18 -0.04 2.18
CA LEU A 133 12.93 0.65 1.86
C LEU A 133 12.64 0.58 0.35
N ASN A 134 13.64 0.81 -0.49
CA ASN A 134 13.48 0.74 -1.94
C ASN A 134 13.17 -0.67 -2.46
N LEU A 135 13.70 -1.71 -1.84
CA LEU A 135 13.40 -3.11 -2.19
C LEU A 135 11.98 -3.54 -1.78
N LYS A 136 11.39 -2.91 -0.75
CA LYS A 136 10.04 -3.25 -0.26
C LYS A 136 8.96 -2.35 -0.86
N ASN A 137 9.30 -1.15 -1.30
CA ASN A 137 8.36 -0.15 -1.79
C ASN A 137 8.56 0.10 -3.28
N PRO A 138 7.56 -0.19 -4.13
CA PRO A 138 7.69 0.02 -5.57
C PRO A 138 7.78 1.51 -5.91
N CYS A 139 8.50 1.87 -6.97
CA CYS A 139 8.47 3.18 -7.58
C CYS A 139 7.43 3.26 -8.71
N TYR A 140 7.17 2.16 -9.40
CA TYR A 140 6.15 2.09 -10.44
C TYR A 140 4.96 1.28 -9.96
N ILE A 141 3.77 1.84 -10.14
CA ILE A 141 2.48 1.17 -9.92
C ILE A 141 1.55 1.51 -11.10
N PRO A 142 0.52 0.70 -11.38
CA PRO A 142 -0.44 1.01 -12.43
C PRO A 142 -1.34 2.18 -12.00
N ARG A 143 -0.82 3.41 -12.15
CA ARG A 143 -1.57 4.63 -11.81
C ARG A 143 -2.69 4.85 -12.81
N ASN A 144 -3.88 5.16 -12.33
CA ASN A 144 -5.09 5.26 -13.16
C ASN A 144 -4.89 6.21 -14.36
N HIS A 145 -4.35 7.40 -14.15
CA HIS A 145 -4.13 8.36 -15.24
C HIS A 145 -3.21 7.81 -16.35
N LEU A 146 -2.15 7.08 -15.97
CA LEU A 146 -1.25 6.47 -16.96
C LEU A 146 -1.90 5.30 -17.70
N ILE A 147 -2.75 4.53 -17.02
CA ILE A 147 -3.49 3.42 -17.64
C ILE A 147 -4.56 3.96 -18.58
N GLU A 148 -5.31 4.99 -18.21
CA GLU A 148 -6.32 5.61 -19.07
C GLU A 148 -5.71 6.18 -20.35
N ASP A 149 -4.58 6.90 -20.23
CA ASP A 149 -3.86 7.43 -21.38
C ASP A 149 -3.38 6.30 -22.31
N ALA A 150 -2.80 5.24 -21.71
CA ALA A 150 -2.33 4.08 -22.46
C ALA A 150 -3.46 3.32 -23.16
N LEU A 151 -4.62 3.15 -22.49
CA LEU A 151 -5.80 2.53 -23.10
C LEU A 151 -6.38 3.37 -24.23
N THR A 152 -6.45 4.69 -24.04
CA THR A 152 -6.92 5.62 -25.08
C THR A 152 -6.05 5.53 -26.34
N ASN A 153 -4.73 5.51 -26.18
CA ASN A 153 -3.81 5.36 -27.29
C ASN A 153 -3.93 3.98 -27.96
N ALA A 154 -4.11 2.92 -27.18
CA ALA A 154 -4.28 1.56 -27.69
C ALA A 154 -5.57 1.39 -28.53
N ILE A 155 -6.69 2.00 -28.13
CA ILE A 155 -7.92 2.03 -28.91
C ILE A 155 -7.69 2.66 -30.31
N ASN A 156 -6.80 3.64 -30.38
CA ASN A 156 -6.38 4.32 -31.61
C ASN A 156 -5.25 3.55 -32.36
N GLY A 157 -4.88 2.36 -31.92
CA GLY A 157 -3.89 1.48 -32.55
C GLY A 157 -2.44 1.72 -32.10
N ASP A 158 -2.17 2.65 -31.14
CA ASP A 158 -0.83 2.85 -30.59
C ASP A 158 -0.67 2.09 -29.25
N MET A 159 0.05 0.97 -29.31
CA MET A 159 0.32 0.07 -28.16
C MET A 159 1.56 0.45 -27.36
N LYS A 160 2.27 1.54 -27.70
CA LYS A 160 3.57 1.88 -27.09
C LYS A 160 3.47 2.10 -25.58
N ASP A 161 2.48 2.88 -25.14
CA ASP A 161 2.34 3.22 -23.72
C ASP A 161 1.92 2.01 -22.89
N ILE A 162 1.03 1.15 -23.39
CA ILE A 162 0.68 -0.11 -22.72
C ILE A 162 1.91 -1.01 -22.57
N ASN A 163 2.67 -1.21 -23.65
CA ASN A 163 3.87 -2.02 -23.63
C ASN A 163 4.91 -1.44 -22.66
N LEU A 164 5.12 -0.13 -22.68
CA LEU A 164 6.06 0.54 -21.80
C LEU A 164 5.67 0.41 -20.32
N VAL A 165 4.42 0.71 -19.98
CA VAL A 165 3.93 0.56 -18.59
C VAL A 165 4.07 -0.90 -18.14
N THR A 166 3.74 -1.85 -19.01
CA THR A 166 3.90 -3.28 -18.72
C THR A 166 5.35 -3.64 -18.42
N GLU A 167 6.31 -3.13 -19.19
CA GLU A 167 7.76 -3.37 -18.97
C GLU A 167 8.25 -2.73 -17.66
N LEU A 168 7.77 -1.53 -17.30
CA LEU A 168 8.12 -0.90 -16.03
C LEU A 168 7.56 -1.70 -14.83
N LEU A 169 6.36 -2.26 -14.97
CA LEU A 169 5.71 -3.04 -13.92
C LEU A 169 6.32 -4.44 -13.72
N LYS A 170 7.16 -4.94 -14.63
CA LYS A 170 7.93 -6.18 -14.41
C LYS A 170 9.06 -6.01 -13.39
N GLU A 171 9.59 -4.78 -13.27
CA GLU A 171 10.65 -4.42 -12.31
C GLU A 171 10.25 -3.20 -11.48
N PRO A 172 9.15 -3.26 -10.70
CA PRO A 172 8.50 -2.09 -10.13
C PRO A 172 9.31 -1.40 -9.02
N PHE A 173 10.36 -2.06 -8.52
CA PHE A 173 11.20 -1.55 -7.43
C PHE A 173 12.46 -0.82 -7.92
N THR A 174 12.78 -0.94 -9.22
CA THR A 174 14.00 -0.39 -9.83
C THR A 174 13.69 0.91 -10.55
N GLU A 175 14.23 2.05 -10.06
CA GLU A 175 14.12 3.32 -10.76
C GLU A 175 14.92 3.26 -12.07
N LYS A 176 14.30 3.67 -13.18
CA LYS A 176 14.90 3.71 -14.51
C LYS A 176 15.01 5.17 -14.95
N GLN A 177 16.21 5.59 -15.33
CA GLN A 177 16.47 6.94 -15.81
C GLN A 177 15.63 7.26 -17.06
N GLY A 178 15.01 8.45 -17.08
CA GLY A 178 14.12 8.89 -18.17
C GLY A 178 12.67 8.42 -18.05
N PHE A 179 12.34 7.67 -16.99
CA PHE A 179 10.97 7.17 -16.74
C PHE A 179 10.35 7.72 -15.45
N GLU A 180 10.90 8.80 -14.92
CA GLU A 180 10.48 9.41 -13.65
C GLU A 180 9.00 9.80 -13.66
N LYS A 181 8.47 10.26 -14.82
CA LYS A 181 7.06 10.63 -14.98
C LYS A 181 6.08 9.50 -14.62
N TYR A 182 6.48 8.24 -14.81
CA TYR A 182 5.63 7.07 -14.52
C TYR A 182 5.55 6.73 -13.03
N SER A 183 6.40 7.32 -12.21
CA SER A 183 6.33 7.20 -10.74
C SER A 183 5.51 8.33 -10.09
N LEU A 184 5.28 9.45 -10.79
CA LEU A 184 4.63 10.63 -10.24
C LEU A 184 3.12 10.43 -10.00
N ALA A 185 2.61 11.11 -8.97
CA ALA A 185 1.17 11.25 -8.76
C ALA A 185 0.55 12.10 -9.89
N PRO A 186 -0.77 11.96 -10.16
CA PRO A 186 -1.45 12.83 -11.10
C PRO A 186 -1.34 14.30 -10.69
N SER A 187 -1.23 15.19 -11.66
CA SER A 187 -1.11 16.64 -11.42
C SER A 187 -2.41 17.28 -10.92
N SER A 188 -3.57 16.65 -11.16
CA SER A 188 -4.87 17.13 -10.69
C SER A 188 -5.28 16.39 -9.41
N ASN A 189 -5.82 17.15 -8.43
CA ASN A 189 -6.46 16.60 -7.24
C ASN A 189 -7.92 16.18 -7.49
N GLU A 190 -8.36 16.10 -8.73
CA GLU A 190 -9.70 15.66 -9.05
C GLU A 190 -9.89 14.20 -8.62
N PRO A 191 -10.97 13.86 -7.92
CA PRO A 191 -11.22 12.50 -7.52
C PRO A 191 -11.43 11.64 -8.77
N TYR A 192 -10.56 10.66 -8.96
CA TYR A 192 -10.72 9.68 -10.03
C TYR A 192 -11.94 8.81 -9.74
N ILE A 193 -12.94 8.89 -10.61
CA ILE A 193 -14.15 8.08 -10.51
C ILE A 193 -13.92 6.80 -11.32
N THR A 194 -13.73 5.69 -10.64
CA THR A 194 -13.74 4.37 -11.28
C THR A 194 -15.18 3.96 -11.53
N TYR A 195 -15.57 3.85 -12.77
CA TYR A 195 -16.79 3.15 -13.14
C TYR A 195 -16.49 1.65 -13.15
N CYS A 196 -16.74 0.98 -12.02
CA CYS A 196 -16.92 -0.46 -12.06
C CYS A 196 -18.22 -0.69 -12.81
N GLY A 197 -18.15 -1.04 -14.09
CA GLY A 197 -19.32 -1.29 -14.93
C GLY A 197 -20.04 -2.54 -14.47
N THR A 198 -20.94 -2.38 -13.50
CA THR A 198 -22.04 -3.31 -13.17
C THR A 198 -23.30 -2.50 -13.03
#